data_25912cc4643a72f76f51ba765a27c0a6
#
_entry.id   25912cc4643a72f76f51ba765a27c0a6
#
_cell.length_a   1.000
_cell.length_b   1.000
_cell.length_c   1.000
_cell.angle_alpha   90.00
_cell.angle_beta   90.00
_cell.angle_gamma   90.00
#
_symmetry.space_group_name_H-M   'P 1'
#
loop_
_entity.id
_entity.type
_entity.pdbx_description
1 polymer ?
#
loop_
_entity_poly.entity_id
_entity_poly.type
_entity_poly.pdbx_seq_one_letter_code
_entity_poly.pdbx_strand_id
1 'polypeptide(L)'
;LVLGIGTIYNAADAERFIAAGATFVVQPVTTADVAAACQRHDVAWVPGAMTLNEIYAATQLGAQLVKVFPGNIVGPEYIKAVRGPMPNTKLMVTGGVEPTEASLTEWFGAGINAVGIGSQLFKGASDPAVVTARVAPLIQFINTLTSS
;
A
#
# COMPACT_ATOMS: atom_id res chain seq x y z
N LEU A 1 11.79 -1.15 11.96
CA LEU A 1 11.04 -0.14 11.22
C LEU A 1 11.69 0.04 9.84
N VAL A 2 10.89 -0.04 8.79
CA VAL A 2 11.32 0.21 7.41
C VAL A 2 10.76 1.59 7.02
N LEU A 3 11.61 2.49 6.52
CA LEU A 3 11.24 3.86 6.20
C LEU A 3 11.05 4.03 4.69
N GLY A 4 9.86 4.45 4.28
CA GLY A 4 9.54 4.77 2.89
C GLY A 4 9.00 6.19 2.74
N ILE A 5 8.80 6.58 1.49
CA ILE A 5 8.18 7.86 1.15
C ILE A 5 6.90 7.66 0.35
N GLY A 6 5.87 8.43 0.67
CA GLY A 6 4.59 8.42 -0.03
C GLY A 6 4.30 9.72 -0.78
N THR A 7 3.24 9.68 -1.59
CA THR A 7 2.73 10.84 -2.35
C THR A 7 3.76 11.41 -3.32
N ILE A 8 4.51 10.54 -3.97
CA ILE A 8 5.51 10.88 -4.99
C ILE A 8 4.83 10.90 -6.37
N TYR A 9 5.10 11.92 -7.18
CA TYR A 9 4.50 12.10 -8.49
C TYR A 9 5.50 12.13 -9.66
N ASN A 10 6.81 12.28 -9.39
CA ASN A 10 7.84 12.40 -10.40
C ASN A 10 9.16 11.77 -9.97
N ALA A 11 10.03 11.47 -10.95
CA ALA A 11 11.31 10.83 -10.70
C ALA A 11 12.27 11.67 -9.85
N ALA A 12 12.28 13.00 -10.01
CA ALA A 12 13.20 13.87 -9.28
C ALA A 12 12.93 13.81 -7.76
N ASP A 13 11.66 13.84 -7.36
CA ASP A 13 11.29 13.67 -5.95
C ASP A 13 11.61 12.25 -5.45
N ALA A 14 11.35 11.21 -6.25
CA ALA A 14 11.70 9.84 -5.89
C ALA A 14 13.21 9.74 -5.61
N GLU A 15 14.06 10.19 -6.52
CA GLU A 15 15.51 10.15 -6.38
C GLU A 15 16.01 10.94 -5.16
N ARG A 16 15.44 12.13 -4.92
CA ARG A 16 15.77 12.94 -3.75
C ARG A 16 15.51 12.21 -2.43
N PHE A 17 14.35 11.55 -2.30
CA PHE A 17 14.01 10.83 -1.08
C PHE A 17 14.74 9.48 -0.95
N ILE A 18 15.02 8.81 -2.06
CA ILE A 18 15.88 7.62 -2.07
C ILE A 18 17.28 7.99 -1.57
N ALA A 19 17.87 9.07 -2.08
CA ALA A 19 19.16 9.58 -1.61
C ALA A 19 19.15 9.97 -0.12
N ALA A 20 17.99 10.38 0.41
CA ALA A 20 17.80 10.65 1.84
C ALA A 20 17.55 9.40 2.70
N GLY A 21 17.54 8.19 2.10
CA GLY A 21 17.43 6.92 2.81
C GLY A 21 16.06 6.24 2.76
N ALA A 22 15.14 6.66 1.89
CA ALA A 22 13.89 5.95 1.67
C ALA A 22 14.17 4.58 1.03
N THR A 23 13.62 3.51 1.60
CA THR A 23 13.81 2.14 1.14
C THR A 23 12.66 1.61 0.30
N PHE A 24 11.57 2.37 0.20
CA PHE A 24 10.46 2.14 -0.73
C PHE A 24 9.75 3.45 -1.08
N VAL A 25 9.14 3.48 -2.26
CA VAL A 25 8.41 4.65 -2.80
C VAL A 25 6.97 4.26 -3.05
N VAL A 26 6.02 5.04 -2.51
CA VAL A 26 4.58 4.86 -2.72
C VAL A 26 4.03 6.03 -3.52
N GLN A 27 3.33 5.72 -4.61
CA GLN A 27 2.64 6.71 -5.44
C GLN A 27 1.11 6.63 -5.25
N PRO A 28 0.37 7.73 -5.39
CA PRO A 28 -1.08 7.69 -5.54
C PRO A 28 -1.52 7.36 -6.97
N VAL A 29 -0.60 7.42 -7.92
CA VAL A 29 -0.77 7.15 -9.36
C VAL A 29 0.34 6.21 -9.85
N THR A 30 0.27 5.77 -11.11
CA THR A 30 1.30 4.96 -11.75
C THR A 30 2.00 5.79 -12.81
N THR A 31 3.34 5.95 -12.70
CA THR A 31 4.14 6.66 -13.70
C THR A 31 5.43 5.89 -14.02
N ALA A 32 5.77 5.82 -15.30
CA ALA A 32 6.93 5.05 -15.76
C ALA A 32 8.29 5.66 -15.35
N ASP A 33 8.36 6.98 -15.20
CA ASP A 33 9.56 7.68 -14.78
C ASP A 33 9.95 7.36 -13.33
N VAL A 34 8.97 7.29 -12.42
CA VAL A 34 9.21 6.87 -11.03
C VAL A 34 9.53 5.38 -10.95
N ALA A 35 8.85 4.54 -11.74
CA ALA A 35 9.20 3.11 -11.84
C ALA A 35 10.67 2.94 -12.23
N ALA A 36 11.12 3.63 -13.29
CA ALA A 36 12.50 3.59 -13.76
C ALA A 36 13.50 4.13 -12.71
N ALA A 37 13.14 5.19 -11.98
CA ALA A 37 13.97 5.72 -10.89
C ALA A 37 14.15 4.68 -9.78
N CYS A 38 13.07 4.06 -9.32
CA CYS A 38 13.12 3.03 -8.28
C CYS A 38 13.93 1.80 -8.72
N GLN A 39 13.77 1.36 -9.98
CA GLN A 39 14.54 0.24 -10.55
C GLN A 39 16.04 0.53 -10.60
N ARG A 40 16.45 1.75 -11.01
CA ARG A 40 17.87 2.14 -11.05
C ARG A 40 18.55 2.08 -9.68
N HIS A 41 17.79 2.33 -8.62
CA HIS A 41 18.31 2.36 -7.25
C HIS A 41 18.01 1.08 -6.45
N ASP A 42 17.43 0.06 -7.08
CA ASP A 42 16.98 -1.19 -6.42
C ASP A 42 16.08 -0.91 -5.19
N VAL A 43 15.16 0.06 -5.32
CA VAL A 43 14.21 0.46 -4.29
C VAL A 43 12.82 -0.05 -4.64
N ALA A 44 12.13 -0.61 -3.67
CA ALA A 44 10.77 -1.12 -3.85
C ALA A 44 9.81 0.02 -4.27
N TRP A 45 9.00 -0.26 -5.30
CA TRP A 45 8.04 0.68 -5.86
C TRP A 45 6.61 0.16 -5.71
N VAL A 46 5.73 0.99 -5.14
CA VAL A 46 4.32 0.71 -4.89
C VAL A 46 3.47 1.76 -5.58
N PRO A 47 3.15 1.58 -6.88
CA PRO A 47 2.30 2.50 -7.65
C PRO A 47 0.85 2.47 -7.20
N GLY A 48 0.16 3.58 -7.42
CA GLY A 48 -1.27 3.74 -7.16
C GLY A 48 -2.12 3.46 -8.39
N ALA A 49 -3.22 2.77 -8.20
CA ALA A 49 -4.18 2.41 -9.23
C ALA A 49 -5.60 2.40 -8.66
N MET A 50 -6.59 2.71 -9.48
CA MET A 50 -8.01 2.61 -9.13
C MET A 50 -8.76 1.65 -10.07
N THR A 51 -8.29 1.47 -11.28
CA THR A 51 -8.91 0.64 -12.32
C THR A 51 -8.08 -0.61 -12.61
N LEU A 52 -8.74 -1.64 -13.17
CA LEU A 52 -8.05 -2.87 -13.59
C LEU A 52 -6.95 -2.59 -14.62
N ASN A 53 -7.17 -1.65 -15.55
CA ASN A 53 -6.17 -1.26 -16.53
C ASN A 53 -4.93 -0.63 -15.88
N GLU A 54 -5.12 0.22 -14.88
CA GLU A 54 -4.00 0.82 -14.14
C GLU A 54 -3.25 -0.22 -13.32
N ILE A 55 -3.95 -1.17 -12.68
CA ILE A 55 -3.31 -2.28 -11.95
C ILE A 55 -2.46 -3.11 -12.94
N TYR A 56 -3.03 -3.45 -14.11
CA TYR A 56 -2.29 -4.19 -15.13
C TYR A 56 -1.07 -3.39 -15.62
N ALA A 57 -1.23 -2.12 -15.96
CA ALA A 57 -0.12 -1.27 -16.40
C ALA A 57 1.00 -1.18 -15.35
N ALA A 58 0.66 -1.06 -14.07
CA ALA A 58 1.62 -1.07 -12.97
C ALA A 58 2.43 -2.37 -12.93
N THR A 59 1.77 -3.52 -13.11
CA THR A 59 2.48 -4.82 -13.15
C THR A 59 3.41 -4.94 -14.36
N GLN A 60 3.03 -4.40 -15.53
CA GLN A 60 3.88 -4.37 -16.73
C GLN A 60 5.12 -3.47 -16.53
N LEU A 61 5.05 -2.46 -15.68
CA LEU A 61 6.19 -1.63 -15.27
C LEU A 61 7.03 -2.25 -14.13
N GLY A 62 6.73 -3.49 -13.70
CA GLY A 62 7.50 -4.23 -12.73
C GLY A 62 7.05 -4.07 -11.28
N ALA A 63 5.87 -3.51 -11.01
CA ALA A 63 5.35 -3.42 -9.67
C ALA A 63 5.11 -4.80 -9.06
N GLN A 64 5.72 -5.07 -7.91
CA GLN A 64 5.50 -6.30 -7.13
C GLN A 64 4.32 -6.19 -6.16
N LEU A 65 3.92 -4.96 -5.83
CA LEU A 65 2.77 -4.62 -5.01
C LEU A 65 2.11 -3.37 -5.60
N VAL A 66 0.81 -3.40 -5.84
CA VAL A 66 0.05 -2.26 -6.37
C VAL A 66 -0.86 -1.71 -5.28
N LYS A 67 -0.80 -0.41 -5.06
CA LYS A 67 -1.68 0.31 -4.15
C LYS A 67 -3.01 0.60 -4.83
N VAL A 68 -4.09 -0.01 -4.36
CA VAL A 68 -5.45 0.37 -4.75
C VAL A 68 -5.90 1.57 -3.91
N PHE A 69 -6.23 2.67 -4.57
CA PHE A 69 -6.54 3.95 -3.93
C PHE A 69 -7.51 4.78 -4.80
N PRO A 70 -8.49 5.46 -4.19
CA PRO A 70 -8.87 5.42 -2.77
C PRO A 70 -9.75 4.21 -2.43
N GLY A 71 -9.40 3.46 -1.39
CA GLY A 71 -10.08 2.22 -1.02
C GLY A 71 -11.54 2.42 -0.61
N ASN A 72 -11.87 3.52 0.08
CA ASN A 72 -13.23 3.85 0.47
C ASN A 72 -14.19 4.09 -0.72
N ILE A 73 -13.67 4.32 -1.90
CA ILE A 73 -14.48 4.50 -3.12
C ILE A 73 -14.70 3.15 -3.81
N VAL A 74 -13.67 2.32 -3.90
CA VAL A 74 -13.78 1.05 -4.64
C VAL A 74 -14.39 -0.08 -3.79
N GLY A 75 -14.09 -0.13 -2.52
CA GLY A 75 -14.60 -1.14 -1.60
C GLY A 75 -14.00 -2.54 -1.76
N PRO A 76 -14.24 -3.45 -0.77
CA PRO A 76 -13.74 -4.82 -0.80
C PRO A 76 -14.28 -5.65 -1.98
N GLU A 77 -15.50 -5.40 -2.42
CA GLU A 77 -16.11 -6.13 -3.56
C GLU A 77 -15.36 -5.89 -4.87
N TYR A 78 -14.82 -4.69 -5.07
CA TYR A 78 -13.94 -4.42 -6.19
C TYR A 78 -12.68 -5.29 -6.16
N ILE A 79 -12.05 -5.44 -5.00
CA ILE A 79 -10.87 -6.30 -4.84
C ILE A 79 -11.20 -7.75 -5.20
N LYS A 80 -12.33 -8.28 -4.73
CA LYS A 80 -12.79 -9.63 -5.10
C LYS A 80 -12.96 -9.79 -6.61
N ALA A 81 -13.54 -8.78 -7.27
CA ALA A 81 -13.70 -8.78 -8.73
C ALA A 81 -12.34 -8.76 -9.46
N VAL A 82 -11.37 -7.99 -8.99
CA VAL A 82 -10.01 -7.95 -9.56
C VAL A 82 -9.31 -9.31 -9.44
N ARG A 83 -9.58 -10.07 -8.40
CA ARG A 83 -8.97 -11.40 -8.19
C ARG A 83 -9.32 -12.42 -9.29
N GLY A 84 -10.46 -12.27 -9.97
CA GLY A 84 -10.81 -13.13 -11.10
C GLY A 84 -9.76 -13.08 -12.22
N PRO A 85 -9.58 -11.95 -12.91
CA PRO A 85 -8.61 -11.81 -13.99
C PRO A 85 -7.14 -11.70 -13.53
N MET A 86 -6.88 -11.30 -12.28
CA MET A 86 -5.53 -11.04 -11.76
C MET A 86 -5.29 -11.72 -10.39
N PRO A 87 -5.37 -13.07 -10.30
CA PRO A 87 -5.33 -13.79 -9.02
C PRO A 87 -4.00 -13.66 -8.29
N ASN A 88 -2.89 -13.50 -9.01
CA ASN A 88 -1.54 -13.50 -8.46
C ASN A 88 -0.98 -12.10 -8.17
N THR A 89 -1.70 -11.04 -8.54
CA THR A 89 -1.24 -9.66 -8.31
C THR A 89 -1.30 -9.33 -6.83
N LYS A 90 -0.20 -8.88 -6.24
CA LYS A 90 -0.21 -8.40 -4.86
C LYS A 90 -0.81 -7.01 -4.78
N LEU A 91 -1.81 -6.84 -3.91
CA LEU A 91 -2.55 -5.61 -3.73
C LEU A 91 -2.42 -5.08 -2.31
N MET A 92 -2.19 -3.78 -2.18
CA MET A 92 -2.31 -3.02 -0.96
C MET A 92 -3.48 -2.06 -1.09
N VAL A 93 -4.28 -1.89 -0.05
CA VAL A 93 -5.35 -0.88 -0.05
C VAL A 93 -5.02 0.24 0.91
N THR A 94 -5.26 1.48 0.49
CA THR A 94 -5.16 2.67 1.33
C THR A 94 -6.38 3.57 1.15
N GLY A 95 -6.77 4.26 2.23
CA GLY A 95 -8.01 5.04 2.28
C GLY A 95 -9.23 4.17 2.61
N GLY A 96 -9.93 4.52 3.68
CA GLY A 96 -11.11 3.78 4.13
C GLY A 96 -10.86 2.47 4.86
N VAL A 97 -9.60 2.12 5.11
CA VAL A 97 -9.27 0.99 5.98
C VAL A 97 -9.21 1.49 7.41
N GLU A 98 -10.06 0.96 8.26
CA GLU A 98 -10.07 1.29 9.68
C GLU A 98 -9.14 0.37 10.48
N PRO A 99 -8.50 0.88 11.56
CA PRO A 99 -7.64 0.08 12.43
C PRO A 99 -8.46 -0.80 13.38
N THR A 100 -9.35 -1.63 12.83
CA THR A 100 -10.23 -2.54 13.56
C THR A 100 -10.15 -3.95 12.97
N GLU A 101 -10.34 -4.97 13.82
CA GLU A 101 -10.36 -6.35 13.37
C GLU A 101 -11.43 -6.62 12.31
N ALA A 102 -12.61 -6.00 12.45
CA ALA A 102 -13.69 -6.14 11.48
C ALA A 102 -13.29 -5.63 10.10
N SER A 103 -12.74 -4.42 10.02
CA SER A 103 -12.27 -3.84 8.75
C SER A 103 -11.13 -4.66 8.15
N LEU A 104 -10.15 -5.07 8.96
CA LEU A 104 -9.04 -5.90 8.49
C LEU A 104 -9.53 -7.26 7.98
N THR A 105 -10.46 -7.92 8.68
CA THR A 105 -11.05 -9.19 8.22
C THR A 105 -11.73 -9.04 6.87
N GLU A 106 -12.51 -7.98 6.69
CA GLU A 106 -13.20 -7.71 5.44
C GLU A 106 -12.23 -7.51 4.28
N TRP A 107 -11.22 -6.66 4.45
CA TRP A 107 -10.25 -6.34 3.39
C TRP A 107 -9.35 -7.54 3.06
N PHE A 108 -8.77 -8.21 4.05
CA PHE A 108 -7.95 -9.40 3.80
C PHE A 108 -8.78 -10.56 3.25
N GLY A 109 -10.03 -10.72 3.70
CA GLY A 109 -10.99 -11.68 3.13
C GLY A 109 -11.36 -11.38 1.67
N ALA A 110 -11.27 -10.13 1.23
CA ALA A 110 -11.40 -9.77 -0.18
C ALA A 110 -10.15 -10.14 -1.01
N GLY A 111 -9.03 -10.44 -0.36
CA GLY A 111 -7.83 -10.94 -1.04
C GLY A 111 -6.69 -9.93 -1.15
N ILE A 112 -6.64 -8.86 -0.36
CA ILE A 112 -5.47 -7.99 -0.32
C ILE A 112 -4.29 -8.64 0.41
N ASN A 113 -3.10 -8.09 0.18
CA ASN A 113 -1.84 -8.56 0.79
C ASN A 113 -1.31 -7.59 1.85
N ALA A 114 -1.72 -6.32 1.80
CA ALA A 114 -1.28 -5.28 2.72
C ALA A 114 -2.32 -4.17 2.85
N VAL A 115 -2.24 -3.41 3.93
CA VAL A 115 -3.04 -2.20 4.17
C VAL A 115 -2.14 -1.01 4.49
N GLY A 116 -2.55 0.18 4.07
CA GLY A 116 -1.98 1.43 4.53
C GLY A 116 -2.98 2.20 5.38
N ILE A 117 -2.67 2.36 6.66
CA ILE A 117 -3.48 3.11 7.62
C ILE A 117 -2.68 4.31 8.09
N GLY A 118 -3.22 5.50 7.87
CA GLY A 118 -2.52 6.75 8.14
C GLY A 118 -3.04 7.49 9.37
N SER A 119 -3.74 8.59 9.14
CA SER A 119 -4.14 9.57 10.16
C SER A 119 -4.86 8.99 11.38
N GLN A 120 -5.59 7.90 11.22
CA GLN A 120 -6.31 7.27 12.33
C GLN A 120 -5.39 6.69 13.40
N LEU A 121 -4.20 6.18 13.01
CA LEU A 121 -3.19 5.67 13.96
C LEU A 121 -2.55 6.79 14.76
N PHE A 122 -2.41 7.97 14.16
CA PHE A 122 -1.72 9.11 14.75
C PHE A 122 -2.66 10.12 15.43
N LYS A 123 -3.98 9.98 15.26
CA LYS A 123 -4.95 10.92 15.82
C LYS A 123 -4.81 11.01 17.35
N GLY A 124 -4.47 12.22 17.84
CA GLY A 124 -4.27 12.48 19.28
C GLY A 124 -3.06 11.77 19.90
N ALA A 125 -2.14 11.24 19.08
CA ALA A 125 -0.91 10.63 19.56
C ALA A 125 0.24 11.66 19.51
N SER A 126 0.65 12.14 20.67
CA SER A 126 1.85 12.97 20.85
C SER A 126 3.09 12.15 21.26
N ASP A 127 2.88 10.90 21.66
CA ASP A 127 3.91 9.98 22.14
C ASP A 127 4.01 8.77 21.21
N PRO A 128 5.21 8.39 20.73
CA PRO A 128 5.43 7.17 19.95
C PRO A 128 4.93 5.89 20.63
N ALA A 129 4.93 5.82 21.95
CA ALA A 129 4.41 4.67 22.70
C ALA A 129 2.91 4.46 22.45
N VAL A 130 2.13 5.54 22.28
CA VAL A 130 0.70 5.45 21.95
C VAL A 130 0.49 4.85 20.57
N VAL A 131 1.31 5.23 19.59
CA VAL A 131 1.25 4.65 18.25
C VAL A 131 1.62 3.18 18.27
N THR A 132 2.68 2.82 18.99
CA THR A 132 3.11 1.43 19.15
C THR A 132 2.01 0.57 19.78
N ALA A 133 1.36 1.05 20.83
CA ALA A 133 0.26 0.36 21.50
C ALA A 133 -0.97 0.14 20.57
N ARG A 134 -1.20 1.03 19.61
CA ARG A 134 -2.26 0.89 18.61
C ARG A 134 -1.89 -0.09 17.49
N VAL A 135 -0.64 -0.08 17.06
CA VAL A 135 -0.16 -0.86 15.90
C VAL A 135 0.10 -2.33 16.27
N ALA A 136 0.67 -2.60 17.44
CA ALA A 136 1.08 -3.95 17.82
C ALA A 136 -0.06 -4.98 17.78
N PRO A 137 -1.26 -4.73 18.33
CA PRO A 137 -2.38 -5.68 18.23
C PRO A 137 -2.85 -5.90 16.80
N LEU A 138 -2.84 -4.83 15.96
CA LEU A 138 -3.25 -4.93 14.56
C LEU A 138 -2.31 -5.83 13.76
N ILE A 139 -0.99 -5.71 13.98
CA ILE A 139 0.01 -6.59 13.34
C ILE A 139 -0.21 -8.04 13.78
N GLN A 140 -0.42 -8.29 15.06
CA GLN A 140 -0.69 -9.65 15.56
C GLN A 140 -1.94 -10.22 14.90
N PHE A 141 -3.02 -9.44 14.81
CA PHE A 141 -4.25 -9.87 14.18
C PHE A 141 -4.08 -10.15 12.67
N ILE A 142 -3.40 -9.26 11.93
CA ILE A 142 -3.11 -9.46 10.51
C ILE A 142 -2.32 -10.76 10.29
N ASN A 143 -1.36 -11.07 11.15
CA ASN A 143 -0.61 -12.31 11.04
C ASN A 143 -1.51 -13.55 11.16
N THR A 144 -2.57 -13.50 11.96
CA THR A 144 -3.55 -14.61 12.03
C THR A 144 -4.34 -14.78 10.73
N LEU A 145 -4.63 -13.69 10.03
CA LEU A 145 -5.37 -13.71 8.76
C LEU A 145 -4.53 -14.20 7.57
N THR A 146 -3.21 -14.02 7.63
CA THR A 146 -2.28 -14.31 6.52
C THR A 146 -1.53 -15.64 6.69
N SER A 147 -1.68 -16.33 7.82
CA SER A 147 -1.00 -17.61 8.12
C SER A 147 -1.84 -18.84 7.75
N SER A 148 -2.98 -18.65 7.08
CA SER A 148 -3.94 -19.73 6.72
C SER A 148 -3.77 -20.20 5.28
#